data_0d605e0af4cef4ba8aa0dc2204aa9ed7
#
_entry.id   0d605e0af4cef4ba8aa0dc2204aa9ed7
#
_cell.length_a   1.000
_cell.length_b   1.000
_cell.length_c   1.000
_cell.angle_alpha   90.00
_cell.angle_beta   90.00
_cell.angle_gamma   90.00
#
_symmetry.space_group_name_H-M   'P 1'
#
loop_
_entity.id
_entity.type
_entity.pdbx_description
1 polymer ?
#
loop_
_entity_poly.entity_id
_entity_poly.type
_entity_poly.pdbx_seq_one_letter_code
_entity_poly.pdbx_strand_id
1 'polypeptide(L)'
;MEARALTKNIRISAQKANLVCELIRYKKVDQAFSILDTTNKKAAPLLKKVLNQAVANATENHGMLNEDLIIIKAVANEGPTIKRFRPRAKGRVDKKLKRTAHLEIVLSDDFKITKKGNKINK
;
A
#
# COMPACT_ATOMS: atom_id res chain seq x y z
N MET A 1 -12.87 12.17 9.37
CA MET A 1 -12.70 12.39 7.93
C MET A 1 -11.60 11.48 7.41
N GLU A 2 -11.79 10.90 6.24
CA GLU A 2 -10.85 9.94 5.68
C GLU A 2 -10.44 10.34 4.27
N ALA A 3 -9.21 10.05 3.92
CA ALA A 3 -8.69 10.24 2.57
C ALA A 3 -8.12 8.91 2.07
N ARG A 4 -8.32 8.63 0.80
CA ARG A 4 -7.98 7.36 0.20
C ARG A 4 -7.12 7.56 -1.04
N ALA A 5 -6.16 6.68 -1.24
CA ALA A 5 -5.44 6.57 -2.51
C ALA A 5 -5.44 5.11 -2.94
N LEU A 6 -5.71 4.89 -4.20
CA LEU A 6 -5.72 3.55 -4.79
C LEU A 6 -4.92 3.60 -6.09
N THR A 7 -3.93 2.72 -6.20
CA THR A 7 -3.16 2.55 -7.42
C THR A 7 -3.35 1.12 -7.90
N LYS A 8 -3.80 0.96 -9.14
CA LYS A 8 -4.12 -0.34 -9.72
C LYS A 8 -2.98 -0.88 -10.57
N ASN A 9 -2.95 -2.20 -10.70
CA ASN A 9 -2.07 -2.90 -11.65
C ASN A 9 -0.58 -2.66 -11.42
N ILE A 10 -0.17 -2.63 -10.15
CA ILE A 10 1.25 -2.55 -9.79
C ILE A 10 1.87 -3.94 -9.95
N ARG A 11 3.03 -4.02 -10.58
CA ARG A 11 3.70 -5.29 -10.85
C ARG A 11 4.43 -5.81 -9.62
N ILE A 12 3.66 -6.33 -8.68
CA ILE A 12 4.16 -6.97 -7.47
C ILE A 12 3.09 -7.96 -6.99
N SER A 13 3.51 -9.02 -6.31
CA SER A 13 2.52 -9.92 -5.73
C SER A 13 1.87 -9.28 -4.51
N ALA A 14 0.57 -9.52 -4.34
CA ALA A 14 -0.16 -8.98 -3.19
C ALA A 14 0.44 -9.46 -1.88
N GLN A 15 0.88 -10.71 -1.82
CA GLN A 15 1.48 -11.27 -0.61
C GLN A 15 2.73 -10.49 -0.18
N LYS A 16 3.62 -10.20 -1.12
CA LYS A 16 4.85 -9.45 -0.82
C LYS A 16 4.56 -8.01 -0.42
N ALA A 17 3.59 -7.38 -1.11
CA ALA A 17 3.20 -6.00 -0.78
C ALA A 17 2.55 -5.93 0.59
N ASN A 18 1.71 -6.91 0.96
CA ASN A 18 1.06 -6.93 2.27
C ASN A 18 2.05 -7.07 3.43
N LEU A 19 3.17 -7.75 3.22
CA LEU A 19 4.20 -7.82 4.26
C LEU A 19 4.71 -6.43 4.63
N VAL A 20 4.87 -5.55 3.65
CA VAL A 20 5.29 -4.17 3.91
C VAL A 20 4.13 -3.34 4.44
N CYS A 21 2.92 -3.56 3.94
CA CYS A 21 1.73 -2.85 4.43
C CYS A 21 1.54 -3.03 5.94
N GLU A 22 1.82 -4.21 6.46
CA GLU A 22 1.70 -4.48 7.89
C GLU A 22 2.61 -3.60 8.74
N LEU A 23 3.75 -3.20 8.18
CA LEU A 23 4.71 -2.38 8.91
C LEU A 23 4.22 -0.94 9.11
N ILE A 24 3.34 -0.46 8.24
CA ILE A 24 2.88 0.94 8.27
C ILE A 24 1.45 1.09 8.76
N ARG A 25 0.72 -0.01 8.96
CA ARG A 25 -0.66 0.06 9.45
C ARG A 25 -0.71 0.68 10.83
N TYR A 26 -1.67 1.57 11.02
CA TYR A 26 -1.95 2.23 12.31
C TYR A 26 -0.80 3.09 12.81
N LYS A 27 0.09 3.49 11.92
CA LYS A 27 1.19 4.40 12.21
C LYS A 27 0.85 5.79 11.72
N LYS A 28 1.45 6.79 12.34
CA LYS A 28 1.36 8.14 11.82
C LYS A 28 2.10 8.22 10.48
N VAL A 29 1.67 9.15 9.64
CA VAL A 29 2.24 9.29 8.29
C VAL A 29 3.75 9.48 8.34
N ASP A 30 4.25 10.34 9.25
CA ASP A 30 5.68 10.60 9.37
C ASP A 30 6.45 9.33 9.72
N GLN A 31 5.93 8.54 10.65
CA GLN A 31 6.52 7.27 11.03
C GLN A 31 6.50 6.28 9.86
N ALA A 32 5.40 6.26 9.12
CA ALA A 32 5.27 5.39 7.96
C ALA A 32 6.30 5.70 6.88
N PHE A 33 6.51 6.98 6.58
CA PHE A 33 7.54 7.38 5.62
C PHE A 33 8.93 6.93 6.06
N SER A 34 9.25 7.10 7.34
CA SER A 34 10.54 6.64 7.88
C SER A 34 10.70 5.14 7.75
N ILE A 35 9.66 4.38 8.06
CA ILE A 35 9.67 2.92 7.94
C ILE A 35 9.88 2.51 6.48
N LEU A 36 9.17 3.14 5.55
CA LEU A 36 9.29 2.81 4.13
C LEU A 36 10.67 3.16 3.58
N ASP A 37 11.26 4.26 4.05
CA ASP A 37 12.59 4.67 3.60
C ASP A 37 13.68 3.69 4.05
N THR A 38 13.49 3.06 5.21
CA THR A 38 14.48 2.11 5.76
C THR A 38 14.19 0.67 5.39
N THR A 39 13.01 0.37 4.85
CA THR A 39 12.64 -0.99 4.48
C THR A 39 13.29 -1.37 3.15
N ASN A 40 14.07 -2.44 3.16
CA ASN A 40 14.78 -2.91 1.98
C ASN A 40 13.95 -3.95 1.22
N LYS A 41 12.80 -3.50 0.69
CA LYS A 41 11.87 -4.34 -0.07
C LYS A 41 11.41 -3.59 -1.31
N LYS A 42 11.12 -4.32 -2.40
CA LYS A 42 10.63 -3.73 -3.64
C LYS A 42 9.32 -2.97 -3.44
N ALA A 43 8.47 -3.47 -2.54
CA ALA A 43 7.16 -2.86 -2.29
C ALA A 43 7.26 -1.50 -1.59
N ALA A 44 8.33 -1.24 -0.83
CA ALA A 44 8.44 -0.01 -0.05
C ALA A 44 8.37 1.26 -0.89
N PRO A 45 9.16 1.43 -1.98
CA PRO A 45 9.04 2.62 -2.82
C PRO A 45 7.67 2.74 -3.49
N LEU A 46 7.05 1.61 -3.84
CA LEU A 46 5.73 1.61 -4.46
C LEU A 46 4.67 2.09 -3.48
N LEU A 47 4.71 1.60 -2.24
CA LEU A 47 3.79 2.05 -1.19
C LEU A 47 4.04 3.51 -0.80
N LYS A 48 5.29 3.94 -0.84
CA LYS A 48 5.61 5.34 -0.57
C LYS A 48 4.92 6.28 -1.56
N LYS A 49 4.87 5.91 -2.84
CA LYS A 49 4.16 6.69 -3.85
C LYS A 49 2.65 6.76 -3.56
N VAL A 50 2.05 5.62 -3.20
CA VAL A 50 0.62 5.59 -2.86
C VAL A 50 0.36 6.43 -1.62
N LEU A 51 1.23 6.36 -0.61
CA LEU A 51 1.10 7.15 0.60
C LEU A 51 1.20 8.65 0.31
N ASN A 52 2.11 9.06 -0.59
CA ASN A 52 2.20 10.45 -1.02
C ASN A 52 0.90 10.93 -1.67
N GLN A 53 0.29 10.10 -2.50
CA GLN A 53 -1.01 10.41 -3.11
C GLN A 53 -2.10 10.55 -2.05
N ALA A 54 -2.11 9.66 -1.08
CA ALA A 54 -3.11 9.71 -0.01
C ALA A 54 -2.96 10.98 0.83
N VAL A 55 -1.73 11.36 1.16
CA VAL A 55 -1.45 12.60 1.90
C VAL A 55 -1.88 13.82 1.10
N ALA A 56 -1.56 13.85 -0.19
CA ALA A 56 -1.98 14.95 -1.07
C ALA A 56 -3.51 15.06 -1.13
N ASN A 57 -4.20 13.92 -1.26
CA ASN A 57 -5.66 13.91 -1.25
C ASN A 57 -6.21 14.43 0.08
N ALA A 58 -5.59 14.05 1.19
CA ALA A 58 -6.03 14.50 2.51
C ALA A 58 -5.87 16.00 2.66
N THR A 59 -4.71 16.54 2.30
CA THR A 59 -4.42 17.95 2.52
C THR A 59 -5.08 18.87 1.50
N GLU A 60 -5.08 18.48 0.22
CA GLU A 60 -5.59 19.34 -0.85
C GLU A 60 -7.09 19.24 -1.04
N ASN A 61 -7.64 18.03 -0.94
CA ASN A 61 -9.06 17.82 -1.24
C ASN A 61 -9.95 17.86 0.01
N HIS A 62 -9.40 17.57 1.17
CA HIS A 62 -10.17 17.47 2.42
C HIS A 62 -9.71 18.45 3.50
N GLY A 63 -8.65 19.21 3.25
CA GLY A 63 -8.14 20.19 4.22
C GLY A 63 -7.62 19.61 5.52
N MET A 64 -7.21 18.34 5.53
CA MET A 64 -6.71 17.69 6.73
C MET A 64 -5.26 18.10 7.01
N LEU A 65 -4.90 18.17 8.29
CA LEU A 65 -3.54 18.50 8.70
C LEU A 65 -2.67 17.25 8.68
N ASN A 66 -1.49 17.35 8.06
CA ASN A 66 -0.55 16.24 7.99
C ASN A 66 -0.18 15.66 9.36
N GLU A 67 -0.12 16.51 10.37
CA GLU A 67 0.29 16.12 11.71
C GLU A 67 -0.66 15.14 12.36
N ASP A 68 -1.91 15.18 11.96
CA ASP A 68 -2.98 14.37 12.57
C ASP A 68 -3.30 13.10 11.79
N LEU A 69 -2.62 12.86 10.68
CA LEU A 69 -2.95 11.74 9.81
C LEU A 69 -2.37 10.42 10.31
N ILE A 70 -3.23 9.42 10.37
CA ILE A 70 -2.88 8.05 10.75
C ILE A 70 -3.34 7.11 9.63
N ILE A 71 -2.53 6.13 9.32
CA ILE A 71 -2.90 5.12 8.33
C ILE A 71 -3.82 4.10 9.00
N ILE A 72 -5.09 4.13 8.63
CA ILE A 72 -6.07 3.20 9.17
C ILE A 72 -6.24 1.95 8.31
N LYS A 73 -5.81 2.02 7.06
CA LYS A 73 -5.87 0.89 6.15
C LYS A 73 -4.71 0.96 5.16
N ALA A 74 -3.98 -0.13 5.05
CA ALA A 74 -2.96 -0.29 4.03
C ALA A 74 -3.04 -1.74 3.57
N VAL A 75 -3.50 -1.97 2.35
CA VAL A 75 -3.68 -3.31 1.83
C VAL A 75 -3.23 -3.39 0.38
N ALA A 76 -2.84 -4.61 -0.01
CA ALA A 76 -2.59 -4.94 -1.39
C ALA A 76 -3.55 -6.06 -1.77
N ASN A 77 -4.42 -5.80 -2.72
CA ASN A 77 -5.37 -6.78 -3.24
C ASN A 77 -4.83 -7.34 -4.55
N GLU A 78 -5.11 -8.61 -4.81
CA GLU A 78 -4.68 -9.22 -6.05
C GLU A 78 -5.36 -8.56 -7.25
N GLY A 79 -4.54 -8.20 -8.23
CA GLY A 79 -5.00 -7.73 -9.51
C GLY A 79 -4.96 -8.84 -10.56
N PRO A 80 -5.24 -8.50 -11.82
CA PRO A 80 -5.18 -9.49 -12.89
C PRO A 80 -3.78 -10.06 -13.06
N THR A 81 -3.68 -11.38 -13.26
CA THR A 81 -2.42 -12.05 -13.50
C THR A 81 -2.19 -12.13 -15.01
N ILE A 82 -1.05 -11.64 -15.46
CA ILE A 82 -0.68 -11.69 -16.86
C ILE A 82 0.09 -12.97 -17.09
N LYS A 83 -0.42 -13.82 -17.99
CA LYS A 83 0.23 -15.06 -18.36
C LYS A 83 1.12 -14.84 -19.57
N ARG A 84 2.35 -15.30 -19.49
CA ARG A 84 3.30 -15.26 -20.60
C ARG A 84 3.80 -16.66 -20.86
N PHE A 85 4.06 -16.96 -22.12
CA PHE A 85 4.57 -18.26 -22.53
C PHE A 85 5.94 -18.08 -23.16
N ARG A 86 6.87 -18.93 -22.76
CA ARG A 86 8.19 -18.98 -23.37
C ARG A 86 8.37 -20.31 -24.05
N PRO A 87 8.65 -20.32 -25.37
CA PRO A 87 8.97 -21.57 -26.03
C PRO A 87 10.28 -22.11 -25.50
N ARG A 88 10.33 -23.40 -25.26
CA ARG A 88 11.53 -24.11 -24.84
C ARG A 88 11.94 -25.08 -25.92
N ALA A 89 13.19 -25.58 -25.83
CA ALA A 89 13.68 -26.62 -26.73
C ALA A 89 12.73 -27.82 -26.71
N LYS A 90 12.62 -28.51 -27.83
CA LYS A 90 11.73 -29.68 -28.00
C LYS A 90 10.25 -29.36 -27.97
N GLY A 91 9.89 -28.14 -28.34
CA GLY A 91 8.48 -27.74 -28.47
C GLY A 91 7.73 -27.52 -27.16
N ARG A 92 8.43 -27.53 -26.04
CA ARG A 92 7.80 -27.23 -24.75
C ARG A 92 7.59 -25.74 -24.58
N VAL A 93 6.52 -25.38 -23.88
CA VAL A 93 6.19 -24.01 -23.57
C VAL A 93 6.13 -23.86 -22.05
N ASP A 94 6.95 -22.96 -21.53
CA ASP A 94 6.89 -22.61 -20.10
C ASP A 94 5.93 -21.48 -19.89
N LYS A 95 5.09 -21.62 -18.87
CA LYS A 95 4.10 -20.64 -18.48
C LYS A 95 4.73 -19.71 -17.42
N LYS A 96 4.78 -18.44 -17.74
CA LYS A 96 5.26 -17.42 -16.79
C LYS A 96 4.11 -16.55 -16.35
N LEU A 97 3.89 -16.48 -15.03
CA LEU A 97 2.84 -15.66 -14.46
C LEU A 97 3.44 -14.35 -13.96
N LYS A 98 2.87 -13.24 -14.41
CA LYS A 98 3.22 -11.91 -13.91
C LYS A 98 2.06 -11.43 -13.07
N ARG A 99 2.26 -11.43 -11.78
CA ARG A 99 1.23 -11.03 -10.84
C ARG A 99 1.22 -9.52 -10.66
N THR A 100 0.03 -8.96 -10.51
CA THR A 100 -0.15 -7.55 -10.22
C THR A 100 -0.95 -7.41 -8.93
N ALA A 101 -0.91 -6.22 -8.35
CA ALA A 101 -1.67 -5.92 -7.15
C ALA A 101 -2.22 -4.51 -7.24
N HIS A 102 -3.32 -4.29 -6.52
CA HIS A 102 -3.89 -2.96 -6.31
C HIS A 102 -3.50 -2.53 -4.91
N LEU A 103 -2.81 -1.40 -4.79
CA LEU A 103 -2.38 -0.88 -3.50
C LEU A 103 -3.35 0.21 -3.05
N GLU A 104 -3.85 0.08 -1.84
CA GLU A 104 -4.79 1.04 -1.27
C GLU A 104 -4.32 1.49 0.11
N ILE A 105 -4.30 2.80 0.32
CA ILE A 105 -4.01 3.38 1.63
C ILE A 105 -5.13 4.35 1.97
N VAL A 106 -5.68 4.22 3.17
CA VAL A 106 -6.69 5.11 3.71
C VAL A 106 -6.11 5.81 4.93
N LEU A 107 -6.17 7.12 4.94
CA LEU A 107 -5.72 7.96 6.05
C LEU A 107 -6.92 8.54 6.78
N SER A 108 -6.77 8.71 8.08
CA SER A 108 -7.79 9.36 8.91
C SER A 108 -7.13 10.34 9.85
N ASP A 109 -7.85 11.41 10.17
CA ASP A 109 -7.44 12.35 11.21
C ASP A 109 -8.02 11.99 12.58
N ASP A 110 -8.70 10.85 12.68
CA ASP A 110 -9.26 10.38 13.96
C ASP A 110 -8.20 9.58 14.72
N PHE A 111 -7.46 10.27 15.57
CA PHE A 111 -6.40 9.65 16.35
C PHE A 111 -6.89 8.65 17.41
N LYS A 112 -8.20 8.51 17.58
CA LYS A 112 -8.77 7.49 18.47
C LYS A 112 -8.70 6.09 17.88
N ILE A 113 -8.50 6.01 16.56
CA ILE A 113 -8.39 4.72 15.88
C ILE A 113 -6.91 4.31 15.90
N THR A 114 -6.66 3.10 16.38
CA THR A 114 -5.31 2.53 16.44
C THR A 114 -5.38 1.03 16.29
N LYS A 115 -4.27 0.40 15.98
CA LYS A 115 -4.09 -1.04 15.79
C LYS A 115 -5.37 -1.83 15.53
N LYS A 116 -5.52 -2.34 14.30
CA LYS A 116 -6.68 -3.15 13.88
C LYS A 116 -8.00 -2.41 13.93
N GLY A 117 -7.96 -1.08 13.86
CA GLY A 117 -9.16 -0.27 13.93
C GLY A 117 -9.74 -0.12 15.33
N ASN A 118 -9.04 -0.60 16.35
CA ASN A 118 -9.46 -0.42 17.72
C ASN A 118 -9.33 1.04 18.14
N LYS A 119 -10.32 1.53 18.87
CA LYS A 119 -10.27 2.89 19.38
C LYS A 119 -9.34 2.97 20.58
N ILE A 120 -8.66 4.11 20.70
CA ILE A 120 -7.86 4.39 21.87
C ILE A 120 -8.80 4.77 23.00
N ASN A 121 -8.77 3.98 24.07
CA ASN A 121 -9.60 4.24 25.23
C ASN A 121 -8.86 5.14 26.21
N LYS A 122 -9.06 6.45 26.02
CA LYS A 122 -8.45 7.44 26.93
C LYS A 122 -9.34 8.60 27.16
#